data_be05031e75c0b7ac6043664cb72822f9
#
_entry.id   be05031e75c0b7ac6043664cb72822f9
#
_cell.length_a   1.000
_cell.length_b   1.000
_cell.length_c   1.000
_cell.angle_alpha   90.00
_cell.angle_beta   90.00
_cell.angle_gamma   90.00
#
_symmetry.space_group_name_H-M   'P 1'
#
loop_
_entity.id
_entity.type
_entity.pdbx_description
1 polymer ?
#
loop_
_entity_poly.entity_id
_entity_poly.type
_entity_poly.pdbx_seq_one_letter_code
_entity_poly.pdbx_strand_id
1 'polypeptide(L)'
;MLLIITRETPNRANKLRELYKSLDTREIPYIVSRKCDPAVIKRGDIRGLIIPGARFRAKPYEIQPELDLELYYLYHFPNTPVLGICHGCQFLMVYYGGTLQTYNSLWTGSHEVKFDLSRDSSIFKGQEEIEKLHFYFHELPIAPLSSGVKPDVREIAWITKFRDGRRRACAFEFVKDRVYGVMFHPELGHESRDIIYNFYDKVCMSSSSA
;
A
#
# COMPACT_ATOMS: atom_id res chain seq x y z
N MET A 1 -9.01 -13.65 -6.87
CA MET A 1 -8.97 -13.32 -5.42
C MET A 1 -7.77 -12.46 -5.06
N LEU A 2 -7.73 -11.88 -3.86
CA LEU A 2 -6.57 -11.17 -3.33
C LEU A 2 -5.67 -12.08 -2.49
N LEU A 3 -4.36 -11.84 -2.50
CA LEU A 3 -3.40 -12.42 -1.56
C LEU A 3 -2.94 -11.34 -0.58
N ILE A 4 -3.20 -11.54 0.71
CA ILE A 4 -2.73 -10.65 1.78
C ILE A 4 -1.44 -11.25 2.36
N ILE A 5 -0.36 -10.49 2.27
CA ILE A 5 0.99 -10.91 2.67
C ILE A 5 1.31 -10.24 4.01
N THR A 6 1.32 -10.99 5.10
CA THR A 6 1.54 -10.42 6.44
C THR A 6 2.05 -11.45 7.44
N ARG A 7 2.93 -11.06 8.36
CA ARG A 7 3.34 -11.86 9.52
C ARG A 7 2.48 -11.59 10.75
N GLU A 8 1.69 -10.53 10.71
CA GLU A 8 0.81 -10.13 11.81
C GLU A 8 -0.41 -11.05 11.94
N THR A 9 -0.95 -11.16 13.15
CA THR A 9 -2.20 -11.86 13.41
C THR A 9 -3.31 -10.86 13.77
N PRO A 10 -4.59 -11.12 13.43
CA PRO A 10 -5.69 -10.21 13.72
C PRO A 10 -5.84 -9.87 15.20
N ASN A 11 -5.47 -10.79 16.09
CA ASN A 11 -5.55 -10.58 17.53
C ASN A 11 -4.54 -9.54 18.06
N ARG A 12 -3.46 -9.27 17.30
CA ARG A 12 -2.42 -8.31 17.65
C ARG A 12 -2.49 -7.00 16.88
N ALA A 13 -3.24 -6.96 15.78
CA ALA A 13 -3.31 -5.82 14.88
C ALA A 13 -4.76 -5.48 14.53
N ASN A 14 -5.34 -4.49 15.23
CA ASN A 14 -6.70 -4.01 14.95
C ASN A 14 -6.89 -3.63 13.47
N LYS A 15 -5.88 -3.03 12.85
CA LYS A 15 -5.90 -2.60 11.44
C LYS A 15 -6.07 -3.79 10.48
N LEU A 16 -5.37 -4.90 10.73
CA LEU A 16 -5.52 -6.11 9.92
C LEU A 16 -6.93 -6.70 10.04
N ARG A 17 -7.54 -6.65 11.22
CA ARG A 17 -8.92 -7.08 11.43
C ARG A 17 -9.90 -6.19 10.66
N GLU A 18 -9.69 -4.86 10.65
CA GLU A 18 -10.54 -3.95 9.88
C GLU A 18 -10.36 -4.14 8.36
N LEU A 19 -9.15 -4.47 7.90
CA LEU A 19 -8.92 -4.86 6.50
C LEU A 19 -9.74 -6.10 6.12
N TYR A 20 -9.68 -7.16 6.92
CA TYR A 20 -10.47 -8.38 6.67
C TYR A 20 -11.96 -8.08 6.67
N LYS A 21 -12.44 -7.36 7.69
CA LYS A 21 -13.85 -6.93 7.77
C LYS A 21 -14.30 -6.13 6.54
N SER A 22 -13.42 -5.26 6.02
CA SER A 22 -13.72 -4.50 4.80
C SER A 22 -13.90 -5.42 3.60
N LEU A 23 -13.00 -6.39 3.42
CA LEU A 23 -13.08 -7.35 2.32
C LEU A 23 -14.30 -8.27 2.46
N ASP A 24 -14.57 -8.77 3.67
CA ASP A 24 -15.73 -9.62 3.97
C ASP A 24 -17.06 -8.88 3.70
N THR A 25 -17.14 -7.59 4.05
CA THR A 25 -18.35 -6.76 3.82
C THR A 25 -18.69 -6.62 2.33
N ARG A 26 -17.69 -6.64 1.45
CA ARG A 26 -17.85 -6.56 -0.02
C ARG A 26 -17.75 -7.93 -0.69
N GLU A 27 -17.72 -9.01 0.09
CA GLU A 27 -17.56 -10.38 -0.43
C GLU A 27 -16.36 -10.54 -1.37
N ILE A 28 -15.29 -9.74 -1.17
CA ILE A 28 -14.07 -9.83 -1.96
C ILE A 28 -13.29 -11.06 -1.51
N PRO A 29 -13.07 -12.06 -2.38
CA PRO A 29 -12.36 -13.26 -1.99
C PRO A 29 -10.87 -13.00 -1.76
N TYR A 30 -10.35 -13.48 -0.64
CA TYR A 30 -8.93 -13.35 -0.31
C TYR A 30 -8.38 -14.58 0.42
N ILE A 31 -7.07 -14.73 0.36
CA ILE A 31 -6.29 -15.64 1.22
C ILE A 31 -5.20 -14.85 1.93
N VAL A 32 -4.76 -15.38 3.06
CA VAL A 32 -3.71 -14.75 3.88
C VAL A 32 -2.49 -15.66 3.92
N SER A 33 -1.34 -15.15 3.55
CA SER A 33 -0.08 -15.87 3.71
C SER A 33 0.82 -15.21 4.75
N ARG A 34 1.35 -16.03 5.66
CA ARG A 34 2.26 -15.63 6.75
C ARG A 34 3.64 -16.27 6.64
N LYS A 35 3.88 -17.03 5.59
CA LYS A 35 5.14 -17.71 5.28
C LYS A 35 5.28 -17.83 3.78
N CYS A 36 6.50 -18.05 3.30
CA CYS A 36 6.74 -18.44 1.91
C CYS A 36 6.09 -19.82 1.67
N ASP A 37 5.06 -19.86 0.81
CA ASP A 37 4.27 -21.07 0.58
C ASP A 37 4.22 -21.41 -0.93
N PRO A 38 4.90 -22.49 -1.34
CA PRO A 38 4.87 -22.94 -2.74
C PRO A 38 3.48 -23.33 -3.27
N ALA A 39 2.54 -23.67 -2.36
CA ALA A 39 1.17 -23.97 -2.78
C ALA A 39 0.42 -22.70 -3.21
N VAL A 40 0.71 -21.56 -2.56
CA VAL A 40 0.10 -20.27 -2.92
C VAL A 40 0.59 -19.78 -4.28
N ILE A 41 1.88 -19.92 -4.60
CA ILE A 41 2.41 -19.47 -5.90
C ILE A 41 1.91 -20.30 -7.09
N LYS A 42 1.43 -21.51 -6.87
CA LYS A 42 0.82 -22.36 -7.92
C LYS A 42 -0.63 -21.97 -8.23
N ARG A 43 -1.21 -21.04 -7.49
CA ARG A 43 -2.60 -20.59 -7.72
C ARG A 43 -2.69 -19.67 -8.92
N GLY A 44 -3.53 -20.03 -9.88
CA GLY A 44 -3.81 -19.24 -11.08
C GLY A 44 -4.90 -18.18 -10.89
N ASP A 45 -5.50 -18.08 -9.70
CA ASP A 45 -6.64 -17.21 -9.40
C ASP A 45 -6.29 -15.96 -8.55
N ILE A 46 -5.01 -15.77 -8.22
CA ILE A 46 -4.53 -14.55 -7.57
C ILE A 46 -4.57 -13.40 -8.58
N ARG A 47 -5.30 -12.33 -8.27
CA ARG A 47 -5.50 -11.15 -9.12
C ARG A 47 -4.89 -9.88 -8.56
N GLY A 48 -4.51 -9.86 -7.29
CA GLY A 48 -3.88 -8.72 -6.62
C GLY A 48 -3.22 -9.12 -5.32
N LEU A 49 -2.22 -8.35 -4.92
CA LEU A 49 -1.49 -8.49 -3.67
C LEU A 49 -1.79 -7.31 -2.76
N ILE A 50 -1.99 -7.56 -1.46
CA ILE A 50 -2.02 -6.51 -0.44
C ILE A 50 -0.91 -6.77 0.56
N ILE A 51 -0.05 -5.75 0.77
CA ILE A 51 0.96 -5.73 1.83
C ILE A 51 0.48 -4.72 2.88
N PRO A 52 -0.12 -5.16 3.99
CA PRO A 52 -0.70 -4.28 4.99
C PRO A 52 0.36 -3.63 5.89
N GLY A 53 -0.10 -2.78 6.81
CA GLY A 53 0.73 -2.23 7.86
C GLY A 53 1.31 -3.31 8.76
N ALA A 54 2.55 -3.11 9.22
CA ALA A 54 3.25 -3.98 10.15
C ALA A 54 3.95 -3.17 11.26
N ARG A 55 4.39 -3.85 12.32
CA ARG A 55 5.06 -3.22 13.46
C ARG A 55 6.56 -3.05 13.29
N PHE A 56 7.16 -3.75 12.35
CA PHE A 56 8.59 -3.62 12.04
C PHE A 56 8.81 -2.55 10.95
N ARG A 57 10.05 -2.07 10.85
CA ARG A 57 10.44 -1.00 9.94
C ARG A 57 11.09 -1.57 8.69
N ALA A 58 10.73 -1.06 7.52
CA ALA A 58 11.51 -1.25 6.31
C ALA A 58 12.74 -0.33 6.41
N LYS A 59 13.94 -0.89 6.21
CA LYS A 59 15.18 -0.09 6.17
C LYS A 59 15.74 -0.12 4.76
N PRO A 60 16.12 1.04 4.20
CA PRO A 60 16.76 1.09 2.89
C PRO A 60 18.16 0.44 2.97
N TYR A 61 18.54 -0.26 1.89
CA TYR A 61 19.88 -0.80 1.66
C TYR A 61 20.36 -1.94 2.59
N GLU A 62 19.50 -2.45 3.47
CA GLU A 62 19.81 -3.62 4.30
C GLU A 62 19.03 -4.84 3.81
N ILE A 63 19.68 -5.99 3.75
CA ILE A 63 18.98 -7.28 3.62
C ILE A 63 18.27 -7.52 4.95
N GLN A 64 16.95 -7.54 4.91
CA GLN A 64 16.13 -7.75 6.10
C GLN A 64 15.40 -9.08 5.96
N PRO A 65 15.79 -10.10 6.76
CA PRO A 65 15.03 -11.37 6.79
C PRO A 65 13.55 -11.19 7.06
N GLU A 66 13.19 -10.09 7.73
CA GLU A 66 11.81 -9.70 7.98
C GLU A 66 11.02 -9.34 6.71
N LEU A 67 11.69 -9.04 5.61
CA LEU A 67 11.07 -8.70 4.31
C LEU A 67 11.05 -9.87 3.31
N ASP A 68 11.63 -11.01 3.64
CA ASP A 68 11.73 -12.17 2.73
C ASP A 68 10.36 -12.64 2.24
N LEU A 69 9.34 -12.53 3.07
CA LEU A 69 7.98 -12.92 2.73
C LEU A 69 7.41 -12.07 1.60
N GLU A 70 7.56 -10.75 1.69
CA GLU A 70 7.09 -9.78 0.70
C GLU A 70 7.87 -9.96 -0.62
N LEU A 71 9.20 -10.07 -0.53
CA LEU A 71 10.09 -10.31 -1.67
C LEU A 71 9.75 -11.62 -2.38
N TYR A 72 9.51 -12.70 -1.62
CA TYR A 72 9.11 -13.99 -2.17
C TYR A 72 7.87 -13.87 -3.07
N TYR A 73 6.82 -13.23 -2.59
CA TYR A 73 5.59 -13.12 -3.36
C TYR A 73 5.69 -12.12 -4.52
N LEU A 74 6.40 -11.00 -4.36
CA LEU A 74 6.64 -10.09 -5.49
C LEU A 74 7.43 -10.76 -6.61
N TYR A 75 8.42 -11.58 -6.27
CA TYR A 75 9.20 -12.34 -7.26
C TYR A 75 8.34 -13.35 -8.04
N HIS A 76 7.43 -14.05 -7.36
CA HIS A 76 6.59 -15.07 -7.99
C HIS A 76 5.33 -14.52 -8.68
N PHE A 77 4.94 -13.28 -8.39
CA PHE A 77 3.80 -12.59 -8.99
C PHE A 77 4.20 -11.24 -9.64
N PRO A 78 5.17 -11.22 -10.58
CA PRO A 78 5.81 -9.98 -11.04
C PRO A 78 4.86 -9.03 -11.78
N ASN A 79 3.79 -9.53 -12.37
CA ASN A 79 2.83 -8.73 -13.14
C ASN A 79 1.49 -8.52 -12.40
N THR A 80 1.41 -8.94 -11.14
CA THR A 80 0.19 -8.84 -10.36
C THR A 80 0.12 -7.46 -9.69
N PRO A 81 -1.03 -6.76 -9.75
CA PRO A 81 -1.21 -5.50 -9.05
C PRO A 81 -0.93 -5.59 -7.55
N VAL A 82 -0.34 -4.56 -6.98
CA VAL A 82 0.04 -4.53 -5.55
C VAL A 82 -0.51 -3.26 -4.88
N LEU A 83 -1.10 -3.41 -3.71
CA LEU A 83 -1.44 -2.31 -2.80
C LEU A 83 -0.64 -2.45 -1.50
N GLY A 84 0.27 -1.51 -1.25
CA GLY A 84 1.00 -1.37 0.01
C GLY A 84 0.33 -0.36 0.94
N ILE A 85 0.03 -0.76 2.18
CA ILE A 85 -0.60 0.10 3.19
C ILE A 85 0.41 0.35 4.32
N CYS A 86 0.70 1.60 4.65
CA CYS A 86 1.61 2.02 5.71
C CYS A 86 3.00 1.37 5.56
N HIS A 87 3.31 0.33 6.34
CA HIS A 87 4.55 -0.44 6.17
C HIS A 87 4.70 -1.00 4.74
N GLY A 88 3.62 -1.51 4.15
CA GLY A 88 3.64 -1.99 2.76
C GLY A 88 4.02 -0.90 1.76
N CYS A 89 3.57 0.34 1.98
CA CYS A 89 3.99 1.49 1.17
C CYS A 89 5.49 1.80 1.36
N GLN A 90 5.98 1.76 2.59
CA GLN A 90 7.42 1.95 2.89
C GLN A 90 8.26 0.86 2.21
N PHE A 91 7.83 -0.40 2.33
CA PHE A 91 8.49 -1.54 1.68
C PHE A 91 8.56 -1.35 0.15
N LEU A 92 7.43 -1.06 -0.50
CA LEU A 92 7.39 -0.84 -1.95
C LEU A 92 8.28 0.32 -2.37
N MET A 93 8.29 1.44 -1.62
CA MET A 93 9.17 2.56 -1.92
C MET A 93 10.64 2.16 -1.91
N VAL A 94 11.08 1.41 -0.90
CA VAL A 94 12.45 0.89 -0.81
C VAL A 94 12.75 -0.11 -1.93
N TYR A 95 11.82 -1.03 -2.20
CA TYR A 95 11.93 -2.03 -3.26
C TYR A 95 12.14 -1.38 -4.65
N TYR A 96 11.42 -0.29 -4.94
CA TYR A 96 11.59 0.48 -6.17
C TYR A 96 12.70 1.54 -6.11
N GLY A 97 13.57 1.48 -5.10
CA GLY A 97 14.79 2.28 -4.99
C GLY A 97 14.60 3.70 -4.48
N GLY A 98 13.47 4.00 -3.85
CA GLY A 98 13.26 5.20 -3.06
C GLY A 98 13.90 5.10 -1.68
N THR A 99 13.67 6.10 -0.85
CA THR A 99 14.23 6.20 0.50
C THR A 99 13.14 6.46 1.53
N LEU A 100 13.49 6.32 2.81
CA LEU A 100 12.61 6.64 3.93
C LEU A 100 13.23 7.75 4.76
N GLN A 101 12.44 8.77 5.07
CA GLN A 101 12.80 9.80 6.03
C GLN A 101 12.27 9.42 7.41
N THR A 102 13.17 9.17 8.34
CA THR A 102 12.82 8.83 9.74
C THR A 102 12.55 10.10 10.55
N TYR A 103 11.56 10.03 11.42
CA TYR A 103 11.20 11.09 12.39
C TYR A 103 11.34 10.58 13.81
N ASN A 104 11.83 11.46 14.71
CA ASN A 104 12.09 11.11 16.12
C ASN A 104 10.81 10.81 16.91
N SER A 105 9.67 11.31 16.46
CA SER A 105 8.38 11.06 17.11
C SER A 105 7.36 10.46 16.15
N LEU A 106 6.49 9.63 16.71
CA LEU A 106 5.40 9.01 15.99
C LEU A 106 4.45 10.06 15.40
N TRP A 107 4.10 9.90 14.13
CA TRP A 107 3.00 10.60 13.48
C TRP A 107 1.76 9.73 13.55
N THR A 108 0.75 10.22 14.26
CA THR A 108 -0.49 9.46 14.50
C THR A 108 -1.70 10.37 14.50
N GLY A 109 -2.88 9.77 14.35
CA GLY A 109 -4.16 10.49 14.33
C GLY A 109 -4.69 10.72 12.92
N SER A 110 -5.78 11.50 12.83
CA SER A 110 -6.43 11.85 11.57
C SER A 110 -5.89 13.18 11.06
N HIS A 111 -5.44 13.18 9.81
CA HIS A 111 -4.89 14.36 9.15
C HIS A 111 -5.52 14.54 7.78
N GLU A 112 -5.60 15.80 7.34
CA GLU A 112 -6.11 16.15 6.02
C GLU A 112 -5.14 15.69 4.93
N VAL A 113 -5.68 14.98 3.96
CA VAL A 113 -5.00 14.48 2.75
C VAL A 113 -5.69 15.09 1.55
N LYS A 114 -4.89 15.68 0.67
CA LYS A 114 -5.35 16.14 -0.64
C LYS A 114 -4.97 15.09 -1.69
N PHE A 115 -5.96 14.61 -2.45
CA PHE A 115 -5.77 13.69 -3.56
C PHE A 115 -5.55 14.45 -4.88
N ASP A 116 -4.75 13.88 -5.78
CA ASP A 116 -4.67 14.32 -7.17
C ASP A 116 -5.76 13.63 -7.99
N LEU A 117 -6.94 14.23 -8.02
CA LEU A 117 -8.07 13.74 -8.81
C LEU A 117 -8.03 14.21 -10.27
N SER A 118 -7.08 15.07 -10.66
CA SER A 118 -6.92 15.55 -12.04
C SER A 118 -6.42 14.46 -12.98
N ARG A 119 -5.91 13.38 -12.41
CA ARG A 119 -5.42 12.20 -13.11
C ARG A 119 -6.27 11.00 -12.72
N ASP A 120 -6.52 10.13 -13.67
CA ASP A 120 -7.31 8.92 -13.48
C ASP A 120 -6.50 7.87 -12.66
N SER A 121 -6.24 8.21 -11.38
CA SER A 121 -5.75 7.21 -10.44
C SER A 121 -6.91 6.31 -10.06
N SER A 122 -6.91 5.10 -10.60
CA SER A 122 -8.02 4.15 -10.45
C SER A 122 -8.40 3.89 -8.99
N ILE A 123 -7.43 3.97 -8.06
CA ILE A 123 -7.70 3.69 -6.63
C ILE A 123 -8.41 4.84 -5.90
N PHE A 124 -8.37 6.09 -6.43
CA PHE A 124 -9.00 7.26 -5.80
C PHE A 124 -10.32 7.67 -6.46
N LYS A 125 -10.84 6.84 -7.34
CA LYS A 125 -12.13 7.13 -8.00
C LYS A 125 -13.26 7.22 -6.99
N GLY A 126 -13.95 8.35 -6.98
CA GLY A 126 -15.06 8.61 -6.07
C GLY A 126 -14.66 9.16 -4.71
N GLN A 127 -13.37 9.39 -4.46
CA GLN A 127 -12.92 10.12 -3.27
C GLN A 127 -13.16 11.62 -3.42
N GLU A 128 -13.34 12.32 -2.30
CA GLU A 128 -13.32 13.78 -2.28
C GLU A 128 -11.90 14.32 -2.47
N GLU A 129 -11.75 15.57 -2.92
CA GLU A 129 -10.42 16.18 -3.12
C GLU A 129 -9.60 16.27 -1.83
N ILE A 130 -10.27 16.46 -0.69
CA ILE A 130 -9.64 16.53 0.63
C ILE A 130 -10.43 15.66 1.60
N GLU A 131 -9.72 14.74 2.24
CA GLU A 131 -10.29 13.84 3.25
C GLU A 131 -9.44 13.81 4.52
N LYS A 132 -10.06 13.44 5.65
CA LYS A 132 -9.35 13.17 6.91
C LYS A 132 -9.06 11.69 7.03
N LEU A 133 -7.78 11.32 6.92
CA LEU A 133 -7.32 9.94 6.94
C LEU A 133 -6.43 9.65 8.14
N HIS A 134 -6.46 8.41 8.61
CA HIS A 134 -5.75 7.98 9.80
C HIS A 134 -4.33 7.51 9.48
N PHE A 135 -3.35 7.98 10.26
CA PHE A 135 -1.93 7.68 10.12
C PHE A 135 -1.34 7.04 11.38
N TYR A 136 -0.29 6.26 11.19
CA TYR A 136 0.53 5.72 12.27
C TYR A 136 1.92 5.33 11.75
N PHE A 137 2.89 6.25 11.76
CA PHE A 137 4.23 5.97 11.25
C PHE A 137 5.33 6.80 11.92
N HIS A 138 6.56 6.32 11.86
CA HIS A 138 7.80 7.04 12.18
C HIS A 138 8.58 7.45 10.93
N GLU A 139 8.30 6.83 9.79
CA GLU A 139 9.05 6.97 8.55
C GLU A 139 8.10 7.29 7.40
N LEU A 140 8.48 8.28 6.61
CA LEU A 140 7.73 8.69 5.42
C LEU A 140 8.53 8.35 4.16
N PRO A 141 7.94 7.70 3.16
CA PRO A 141 8.58 7.43 1.89
C PRO A 141 8.94 8.70 1.14
N ILE A 142 10.09 8.67 0.48
CA ILE A 142 10.55 9.68 -0.47
C ILE A 142 10.80 9.00 -1.81
N ALA A 143 10.08 9.44 -2.83
CA ALA A 143 10.25 8.93 -4.18
C ALA A 143 11.70 9.13 -4.67
N PRO A 144 12.24 8.19 -5.47
CA PRO A 144 13.57 8.35 -6.05
C PRO A 144 13.57 9.56 -6.98
N LEU A 145 14.65 10.32 -6.97
CA LEU A 145 14.89 11.35 -7.99
C LEU A 145 14.92 10.66 -9.36
N SER A 146 14.16 11.17 -10.32
CA SER A 146 14.04 10.60 -11.66
C SER A 146 15.43 10.61 -12.36
N SER A 147 16.07 9.44 -12.41
CA SER A 147 17.38 9.26 -13.05
C SER A 147 17.27 8.51 -14.40
N GLY A 148 16.11 8.56 -15.05
CA GLY A 148 15.91 7.97 -16.39
C GLY A 148 15.87 6.43 -16.46
N VAL A 149 16.24 5.72 -15.40
CA VAL A 149 16.39 4.24 -15.38
C VAL A 149 15.45 3.57 -14.37
N LYS A 150 14.77 4.34 -13.52
CA LYS A 150 13.88 3.81 -12.46
C LYS A 150 12.41 3.94 -12.85
N PRO A 151 11.53 3.09 -12.32
CA PRO A 151 10.10 3.20 -12.57
C PRO A 151 9.61 4.61 -12.21
N ASP A 152 8.75 5.17 -13.06
CA ASP A 152 8.11 6.45 -12.78
C ASP A 152 7.25 6.30 -11.53
N VAL A 153 7.73 6.84 -10.42
CA VAL A 153 7.00 6.93 -9.16
C VAL A 153 6.27 8.26 -9.15
N ARG A 154 4.96 8.21 -9.15
CA ARG A 154 4.10 9.38 -9.12
C ARG A 154 3.54 9.57 -7.72
N GLU A 155 3.70 10.77 -7.18
CA GLU A 155 2.99 11.18 -5.97
C GLU A 155 1.53 11.48 -6.35
N ILE A 156 0.57 10.84 -5.70
CA ILE A 156 -0.86 10.90 -6.01
C ILE A 156 -1.73 11.40 -4.86
N ALA A 157 -1.16 11.55 -3.66
CA ALA A 157 -1.82 12.22 -2.54
C ALA A 157 -0.81 12.81 -1.55
N TRP A 158 -1.22 13.85 -0.81
CA TRP A 158 -0.36 14.60 0.10
C TRP A 158 -1.06 14.95 1.40
N ILE A 159 -0.36 14.81 2.53
CA ILE A 159 -0.71 15.45 3.79
C ILE A 159 -0.63 16.97 3.56
N THR A 160 -1.72 17.71 3.78
CA THR A 160 -1.79 19.14 3.47
C THR A 160 -0.91 19.97 4.38
N LYS A 161 -0.80 19.58 5.65
CA LYS A 161 0.00 20.27 6.66
C LYS A 161 0.74 19.27 7.54
N PHE A 162 2.00 19.01 7.21
CA PHE A 162 2.88 18.19 8.04
C PHE A 162 3.50 19.01 9.19
N ARG A 163 4.33 18.37 10.04
CA ARG A 163 4.94 18.98 11.25
C ARG A 163 5.66 20.30 11.00
N ASP A 164 6.32 20.43 9.86
CA ASP A 164 7.07 21.60 9.43
C ASP A 164 6.20 22.61 8.64
N GLY A 165 4.88 22.40 8.63
CA GLY A 165 3.92 23.20 7.90
C GLY A 165 3.91 22.94 6.38
N ARG A 166 4.76 22.09 5.86
CA ARG A 166 4.87 21.76 4.43
C ARG A 166 3.98 20.60 4.04
N ARG A 167 3.63 20.55 2.76
CA ARG A 167 2.97 19.39 2.16
C ARG A 167 3.97 18.22 2.05
N ARG A 168 3.50 16.99 2.33
CA ARG A 168 4.30 15.77 2.19
C ARG A 168 3.50 14.71 1.46
N ALA A 169 4.12 14.08 0.46
CA ALA A 169 3.52 12.96 -0.25
C ALA A 169 3.23 11.81 0.72
N CYS A 170 2.05 11.21 0.58
CA CYS A 170 1.60 10.10 1.42
C CYS A 170 0.91 8.98 0.62
N ALA A 171 0.78 9.13 -0.70
CA ALA A 171 0.40 8.05 -1.59
C ALA A 171 1.15 8.16 -2.91
N PHE A 172 1.45 6.99 -3.48
CA PHE A 172 2.32 6.81 -4.62
C PHE A 172 1.74 5.79 -5.60
N GLU A 173 1.92 6.03 -6.89
CA GLU A 173 1.63 5.11 -7.97
C GLU A 173 2.92 4.81 -8.74
N PHE A 174 3.21 3.52 -8.92
CA PHE A 174 4.31 3.02 -9.74
C PHE A 174 3.73 2.65 -11.10
N VAL A 175 3.78 3.59 -12.05
CA VAL A 175 2.94 3.59 -13.26
C VAL A 175 3.13 2.36 -14.15
N LYS A 176 4.34 1.82 -14.22
CA LYS A 176 4.63 0.68 -15.10
C LYS A 176 4.08 -0.66 -14.59
N ASP A 177 3.87 -0.78 -13.27
CA ASP A 177 3.64 -2.08 -12.65
C ASP A 177 2.26 -2.21 -11.98
N ARG A 178 1.38 -1.21 -12.08
CA ARG A 178 0.08 -1.19 -11.36
C ARG A 178 0.24 -1.39 -9.86
N VAL A 179 1.27 -0.78 -9.30
CA VAL A 179 1.61 -0.85 -7.89
C VAL A 179 1.26 0.47 -7.23
N TYR A 180 0.61 0.40 -6.09
CA TYR A 180 0.16 1.55 -5.31
C TYR A 180 0.66 1.44 -3.88
N GLY A 181 1.06 2.57 -3.30
CA GLY A 181 1.43 2.66 -1.91
C GLY A 181 0.70 3.81 -1.22
N VAL A 182 0.08 3.56 -0.06
CA VAL A 182 -0.58 4.57 0.76
C VAL A 182 -0.05 4.54 2.19
N MET A 183 0.30 5.69 2.77
CA MET A 183 0.84 5.78 4.13
C MET A 183 -0.23 5.85 5.21
N PHE A 184 -1.44 6.23 4.85
CA PHE A 184 -2.61 6.19 5.72
C PHE A 184 -3.24 4.79 5.76
N HIS A 185 -4.22 4.62 6.64
CA HIS A 185 -4.92 3.36 6.87
C HIS A 185 -6.34 3.43 6.31
N PRO A 186 -6.57 3.11 5.02
CA PRO A 186 -7.89 3.18 4.40
C PRO A 186 -8.89 2.22 5.06
N GLU A 187 -8.41 1.13 5.64
CA GLU A 187 -9.23 0.15 6.35
C GLU A 187 -9.90 0.69 7.62
N LEU A 188 -9.43 1.82 8.17
CA LEU A 188 -9.97 2.42 9.40
C LEU A 188 -11.11 3.42 9.17
N GLY A 189 -11.23 3.99 7.98
CA GLY A 189 -12.29 4.93 7.62
C GLY A 189 -13.43 4.26 6.86
N HIS A 190 -14.66 4.80 6.96
CA HIS A 190 -15.78 4.27 6.20
C HIS A 190 -15.62 4.59 4.70
N GLU A 191 -15.38 5.85 4.38
CA GLU A 191 -15.25 6.33 3.00
C GLU A 191 -13.91 5.92 2.36
N SER A 192 -12.82 5.97 3.11
CA SER A 192 -11.51 5.58 2.62
C SER A 192 -11.37 4.09 2.26
N ARG A 193 -12.30 3.23 2.70
CA ARG A 193 -12.36 1.80 2.29
C ARG A 193 -12.56 1.66 0.78
N ASP A 194 -13.17 2.63 0.14
CA ASP A 194 -13.36 2.63 -1.32
C ASP A 194 -12.03 2.58 -2.08
N ILE A 195 -10.94 3.02 -1.48
CA ILE A 195 -9.58 2.86 -2.04
C ILE A 195 -9.21 1.38 -2.18
N ILE A 196 -9.54 0.55 -1.18
CA ILE A 196 -9.32 -0.91 -1.22
C ILE A 196 -10.25 -1.56 -2.25
N TYR A 197 -11.50 -1.12 -2.29
CA TYR A 197 -12.50 -1.63 -3.23
C TYR A 197 -12.15 -1.26 -4.68
N ASN A 198 -11.74 -0.01 -4.91
CA ASN A 198 -11.27 0.43 -6.22
C ASN A 198 -10.01 -0.32 -6.66
N PHE A 199 -9.07 -0.60 -5.76
CA PHE A 199 -7.93 -1.43 -6.08
C PHE A 199 -8.39 -2.81 -6.60
N TYR A 200 -9.32 -3.45 -5.93
CA TYR A 200 -9.85 -4.74 -6.40
C TYR A 200 -10.62 -4.58 -7.71
N ASP A 201 -11.65 -3.74 -7.75
CA ASP A 201 -12.59 -3.65 -8.87
C ASP A 201 -11.97 -3.05 -10.13
N LYS A 202 -11.15 -1.99 -9.98
CA LYS A 202 -10.63 -1.19 -11.10
C LYS A 202 -9.22 -1.59 -11.54
N VAL A 203 -8.40 -2.11 -10.61
CA VAL A 203 -7.01 -2.46 -10.92
C VAL A 203 -6.84 -3.96 -11.11
N CYS A 204 -7.36 -4.78 -10.18
CA CYS A 204 -7.16 -6.23 -10.24
C CYS A 204 -8.08 -6.90 -11.27
N MET A 205 -9.33 -6.45 -11.38
CA MET A 205 -10.34 -7.09 -12.23
C MET A 205 -10.36 -6.57 -13.67
N SER A 206 -9.90 -5.32 -13.91
CA SER A 206 -9.82 -4.75 -15.27
C SER A 206 -8.77 -5.40 -16.17
N SER A 207 -7.88 -6.21 -15.59
CA SER A 207 -6.78 -6.87 -16.32
C SER A 207 -7.19 -8.15 -17.06
N SER A 208 -8.46 -8.53 -17.05
CA SER A 208 -8.95 -9.79 -17.64
C SER A 208 -9.31 -9.70 -19.13
N SER A 209 -9.01 -8.59 -19.80
CA SER A 209 -9.40 -8.30 -21.21
C SER A 209 -8.21 -8.09 -22.15
N ALA A 210 -7.05 -8.70 -21.89
CA ALA A 210 -5.92 -8.69 -22.82
C ALA A 210 -5.44 -10.10 -23.13
#